data_ad84e9fa88d05e78cabba9c1d5a751b3
#
_entry.id   ad84e9fa88d05e78cabba9c1d5a751b3
#
_cell.length_a   1.000
_cell.length_b   1.000
_cell.length_c   1.000
_cell.angle_alpha   90.00
_cell.angle_beta   90.00
_cell.angle_gamma   90.00
#
_symmetry.space_group_name_H-M   'P 1'
#
loop_
_entity.id
_entity.type
_entity.pdbx_description
1 polymer ?
#
loop_
_entity_poly.entity_id
_entity_poly.type
_entity_poly.pdbx_seq_one_letter_code
_entity_poly.pdbx_strand_id
1 'polypeptide(L)'
;SVRLEYAGEIEYFIRSSAFGSYRTEKPVKYLGYKRSDDAGIELFSWAVPLREGQAFYNLFRFKNPERSYLIKALPGDRMAWLFYDFVPFEHQKQGYVLLLGWSKTRNTNRKAVWVACFHPDGTVTYNHPLLRKGESRSASLTFEYALDASMLLKQDKNGKRILFDHLAPTDPKYEGYFMFYGPDASCDALVLKKEEWWYEENLTN
;
A
#
# COMPACT_ATOMS: atom_id res chain seq x y z
N SER A 1 15.46 -22.24 -1.91
CA SER A 1 15.36 -22.17 -3.35
C SER A 1 15.97 -20.86 -3.84
N VAL A 2 16.66 -20.85 -4.96
CA VAL A 2 17.41 -19.73 -5.57
C VAL A 2 16.63 -18.39 -5.55
N ARG A 3 15.31 -18.40 -5.70
CA ARG A 3 14.48 -17.18 -5.72
C ARG A 3 14.32 -16.50 -4.35
N LEU A 4 14.34 -17.26 -3.27
CA LEU A 4 14.28 -16.71 -1.91
C LEU A 4 15.65 -16.20 -1.45
N GLU A 5 16.73 -16.84 -1.92
CA GLU A 5 18.10 -16.34 -1.73
C GLU A 5 18.28 -14.98 -2.39
N TYR A 6 17.76 -14.80 -3.61
CA TYR A 6 17.80 -13.52 -4.33
C TYR A 6 17.04 -12.41 -3.59
N ALA A 7 15.93 -12.73 -2.94
CA ALA A 7 15.20 -11.74 -2.10
C ALA A 7 16.03 -11.30 -0.88
N GLY A 8 16.78 -12.21 -0.26
CA GLY A 8 17.70 -11.92 0.83
C GLY A 8 18.89 -11.04 0.40
N GLU A 9 19.41 -11.27 -0.80
CA GLU A 9 20.47 -10.44 -1.39
C GLU A 9 19.98 -9.01 -1.66
N ILE A 10 18.78 -8.85 -2.21
CA ILE A 10 18.16 -7.52 -2.41
C ILE A 10 18.00 -6.80 -1.06
N GLU A 11 17.48 -7.48 -0.04
CA GLU A 11 17.32 -6.91 1.30
C GLU A 11 18.67 -6.48 1.88
N TYR A 12 19.67 -7.35 1.84
CA TYR A 12 21.02 -7.07 2.32
C TYR A 12 21.62 -5.85 1.60
N PHE A 13 21.50 -5.80 0.27
CA PHE A 13 22.00 -4.68 -0.52
C PHE A 13 21.32 -3.35 -0.15
N ILE A 14 19.98 -3.34 -0.03
CA ILE A 14 19.23 -2.13 0.33
C ILE A 14 19.57 -1.65 1.76
N ARG A 15 19.82 -2.58 2.69
CA ARG A 15 20.22 -2.25 4.08
C ARG A 15 21.68 -1.81 4.20
N SER A 16 22.52 -2.12 3.22
CA SER A 16 23.93 -1.78 3.26
C SER A 16 24.17 -0.27 3.08
N SER A 17 25.25 0.25 3.68
CA SER A 17 25.66 1.65 3.52
C SER A 17 26.01 1.99 2.05
N ALA A 18 26.35 0.99 1.24
CA ALA A 18 26.62 1.15 -0.19
C ALA A 18 25.39 1.64 -0.97
N PHE A 19 24.16 1.27 -0.53
CA PHE A 19 22.94 1.73 -1.18
C PHE A 19 22.68 3.23 -0.96
N GLY A 20 23.16 3.83 0.14
CA GLY A 20 23.01 5.26 0.43
C GLY A 20 23.67 6.17 -0.62
N SER A 21 24.67 5.66 -1.34
CA SER A 21 25.35 6.34 -2.45
C SER A 21 24.73 6.00 -3.82
N TYR A 22 23.90 4.98 -3.91
CA TYR A 22 23.24 4.53 -5.13
C TYR A 22 21.93 5.27 -5.33
N ARG A 23 22.00 6.54 -5.74
CA ARG A 23 20.84 7.25 -6.29
C ARG A 23 20.61 6.71 -7.69
N THR A 24 19.74 5.71 -7.80
CA THR A 24 19.31 5.23 -9.11
C THR A 24 18.35 6.24 -9.71
N GLU A 25 18.84 7.09 -10.59
CA GLU A 25 18.00 7.93 -11.47
C GLU A 25 17.14 7.08 -12.41
N LYS A 26 17.46 5.80 -12.52
CA LYS A 26 16.72 4.83 -13.34
C LYS A 26 16.02 3.80 -12.45
N PRO A 27 14.73 3.52 -12.68
CA PRO A 27 14.03 2.49 -11.94
C PRO A 27 14.72 1.14 -12.14
N VAL A 28 15.03 0.46 -11.05
CA VAL A 28 15.51 -0.93 -11.11
C VAL A 28 14.33 -1.80 -11.51
N LYS A 29 14.50 -2.57 -12.57
CA LYS A 29 13.44 -3.48 -13.07
C LYS A 29 12.98 -4.41 -11.95
N TYR A 30 11.67 -4.49 -11.71
CA TYR A 30 11.01 -5.30 -10.67
C TYR A 30 11.20 -4.83 -9.21
N LEU A 31 11.82 -3.68 -8.98
CA LEU A 31 11.91 -3.05 -7.65
C LEU A 31 11.09 -1.77 -7.66
N GLY A 32 10.03 -1.72 -6.86
CA GLY A 32 9.29 -0.49 -6.57
C GLY A 32 10.09 0.39 -5.61
N TYR A 33 10.10 1.69 -5.86
CA TYR A 33 10.74 2.66 -4.98
C TYR A 33 9.86 3.89 -4.83
N LYS A 34 9.65 4.30 -3.59
CA LYS A 34 8.96 5.55 -3.24
C LYS A 34 9.67 6.22 -2.08
N ARG A 35 9.74 7.56 -2.11
CA ARG A 35 10.36 8.36 -1.06
C ARG A 35 9.46 9.52 -0.67
N SER A 36 9.44 9.83 0.63
CA SER A 36 8.95 11.08 1.20
C SER A 36 10.11 11.83 1.84
N ASP A 37 10.54 12.93 1.22
CA ASP A 37 11.67 13.71 1.72
C ASP A 37 11.35 14.39 3.06
N ASP A 38 10.14 14.93 3.20
CA ASP A 38 9.70 15.63 4.41
C ASP A 38 9.66 14.70 5.63
N ALA A 39 9.14 13.48 5.44
CA ALA A 39 9.09 12.49 6.52
C ALA A 39 10.40 11.70 6.68
N GLY A 40 11.31 11.76 5.71
CA GLY A 40 12.53 10.97 5.70
C GLY A 40 12.27 9.48 5.66
N ILE A 41 11.25 9.04 4.89
CA ILE A 41 10.84 7.64 4.74
C ILE A 41 11.06 7.20 3.29
N GLU A 42 11.60 6.01 3.12
CA GLU A 42 11.75 5.33 1.83
C GLU A 42 11.08 3.98 1.90
N LEU A 43 10.38 3.61 0.83
CA LEU A 43 9.78 2.30 0.62
C LEU A 43 10.46 1.63 -0.57
N PHE A 44 10.90 0.40 -0.36
CA PHE A 44 11.34 -0.51 -1.41
C PHE A 44 10.40 -1.71 -1.41
N SER A 45 9.86 -2.07 -2.56
CA SER A 45 8.90 -3.16 -2.65
C SER A 45 9.19 -4.05 -3.84
N TRP A 46 9.12 -5.38 -3.65
CA TRP A 46 9.29 -6.37 -4.70
C TRP A 46 8.46 -7.62 -4.45
N ALA A 47 8.14 -8.31 -5.52
CA ALA A 47 7.43 -9.57 -5.48
C ALA A 47 8.33 -10.70 -5.98
N VAL A 48 8.27 -11.83 -5.30
CA VAL A 48 8.98 -13.05 -5.69
C VAL A 48 7.96 -14.10 -6.09
N PRO A 49 7.92 -14.53 -7.36
CA PRO A 49 7.05 -15.61 -7.79
C PRO A 49 7.39 -16.91 -7.06
N LEU A 50 6.38 -17.58 -6.53
CA LEU A 50 6.47 -18.91 -5.94
C LEU A 50 5.80 -19.94 -6.85
N ARG A 51 5.82 -21.22 -6.45
CA ARG A 51 5.10 -22.28 -7.15
C ARG A 51 3.58 -21.99 -7.15
N GLU A 52 3.09 -21.47 -6.04
CA GLU A 52 1.71 -21.04 -5.91
C GLU A 52 1.69 -19.59 -5.38
N GLY A 53 1.28 -18.64 -6.26
CA GLY A 53 1.17 -17.23 -5.93
C GLY A 53 2.50 -16.47 -5.91
N GLN A 54 2.60 -15.48 -5.06
CA GLN A 54 3.75 -14.58 -4.92
C GLN A 54 4.03 -14.27 -3.45
N ALA A 55 5.29 -14.19 -3.07
CA ALA A 55 5.70 -13.56 -1.83
C ALA A 55 5.94 -12.07 -2.07
N PHE A 56 5.45 -11.23 -1.16
CA PHE A 56 5.67 -9.79 -1.19
C PHE A 56 6.67 -9.36 -0.11
N TYR A 57 7.52 -8.44 -0.48
CA TYR A 57 8.53 -7.85 0.38
C TYR A 57 8.40 -6.33 0.30
N ASN A 58 8.28 -5.69 1.46
CA ASN A 58 8.17 -4.24 1.57
C ASN A 58 9.15 -3.80 2.66
N LEU A 59 10.22 -3.11 2.28
CA LEU A 59 11.21 -2.59 3.21
C LEU A 59 11.01 -1.08 3.36
N PHE A 60 10.63 -0.67 4.55
CA PHE A 60 10.59 0.74 4.95
C PHE A 60 11.89 1.11 5.64
N ARG A 61 12.53 2.16 5.15
CA ARG A 61 13.73 2.73 5.73
C ARG A 61 13.45 4.17 6.16
N PHE A 62 13.73 4.47 7.41
CA PHE A 62 13.56 5.80 7.97
C PHE A 62 14.89 6.57 7.94
N LYS A 63 14.84 7.90 8.11
CA LYS A 63 16.03 8.77 8.10
C LYS A 63 17.12 8.32 9.08
N ASN A 64 16.71 7.75 10.24
CA ASN A 64 17.61 6.97 11.08
C ASN A 64 17.76 5.57 10.46
N PRO A 65 18.95 5.19 9.93
CA PRO A 65 19.14 3.92 9.22
C PRO A 65 18.95 2.68 10.12
N GLU A 66 19.05 2.82 11.45
CA GLU A 66 18.73 1.76 12.40
C GLU A 66 17.23 1.44 12.43
N ARG A 67 16.38 2.36 11.96
CA ARG A 67 14.94 2.18 11.84
C ARG A 67 14.57 1.69 10.45
N SER A 68 14.75 0.41 10.22
CA SER A 68 14.33 -0.27 8.99
C SER A 68 13.37 -1.41 9.33
N TYR A 69 12.27 -1.51 8.60
CA TYR A 69 11.19 -2.47 8.85
C TYR A 69 10.92 -3.28 7.59
N LEU A 70 11.13 -4.59 7.66
CA LEU A 70 10.78 -5.51 6.58
C LEU A 70 9.43 -6.15 6.85
N ILE A 71 8.48 -5.87 5.97
CA ILE A 71 7.18 -6.54 5.94
C ILE A 71 7.26 -7.61 4.86
N LYS A 72 7.42 -8.85 5.28
CA LYS A 72 7.41 -10.01 4.41
C LYS A 72 6.08 -10.74 4.56
N ALA A 73 5.42 -11.02 3.45
CA ALA A 73 4.16 -11.73 3.44
C ALA A 73 4.14 -12.82 2.38
N LEU A 74 3.64 -14.00 2.74
CA LEU A 74 3.43 -15.15 1.88
C LEU A 74 2.00 -15.17 1.32
N PRO A 75 1.71 -15.95 0.27
CA PRO A 75 0.36 -16.15 -0.20
C PRO A 75 -0.56 -16.65 0.92
N GLY A 76 -1.73 -16.02 1.07
CA GLY A 76 -2.70 -16.34 2.13
C GLY A 76 -2.55 -15.52 3.42
N ASP A 77 -1.41 -14.87 3.65
CA ASP A 77 -1.27 -13.98 4.78
C ASP A 77 -2.20 -12.77 4.66
N ARG A 78 -2.72 -12.29 5.80
CA ARG A 78 -3.55 -11.07 5.85
C ARG A 78 -2.83 -9.85 5.25
N MET A 79 -1.52 -9.77 5.42
CA MET A 79 -0.66 -8.70 4.92
C MET A 79 0.05 -9.06 3.60
N ALA A 80 -0.52 -9.98 2.79
CA ALA A 80 -0.01 -10.32 1.45
C ALA A 80 -0.28 -9.18 0.45
N TRP A 81 0.36 -8.04 0.68
CA TRP A 81 0.26 -6.82 -0.11
C TRP A 81 1.62 -6.36 -0.60
N LEU A 82 1.69 -5.96 -1.87
CA LEU A 82 2.80 -5.17 -2.40
C LEU A 82 2.45 -3.69 -2.21
N PHE A 83 3.10 -3.02 -1.27
CA PHE A 83 2.91 -1.59 -1.08
C PHE A 83 3.68 -0.82 -2.14
N TYR A 84 3.01 0.08 -2.85
CA TYR A 84 3.60 0.86 -3.95
C TYR A 84 3.61 2.36 -3.68
N ASP A 85 2.88 2.82 -2.67
CA ASP A 85 2.85 4.21 -2.22
C ASP A 85 2.54 4.29 -0.73
N PHE A 86 2.84 5.44 -0.12
CA PHE A 86 2.55 5.70 1.28
C PHE A 86 2.41 7.19 1.57
N VAL A 87 1.64 7.54 2.61
CA VAL A 87 1.44 8.91 3.07
C VAL A 87 1.66 8.99 4.57
N PRO A 88 2.72 9.66 5.04
CA PRO A 88 2.90 9.95 6.46
C PRO A 88 1.86 10.96 6.95
N PHE A 89 1.35 10.74 8.15
CA PHE A 89 0.48 11.70 8.83
C PHE A 89 0.59 11.54 10.34
N GLU A 90 0.05 12.51 11.09
CA GLU A 90 0.00 12.48 12.55
C GLU A 90 -1.44 12.35 13.03
N HIS A 91 -1.63 11.67 14.15
CA HIS A 91 -2.85 11.66 14.94
C HIS A 91 -2.48 11.69 16.43
N GLN A 92 -2.97 12.69 17.17
CA GLN A 92 -2.67 12.90 18.59
C GLN A 92 -1.16 12.89 18.91
N LYS A 93 -0.37 13.56 18.07
CA LYS A 93 1.12 13.62 18.16
C LYS A 93 1.84 12.29 17.94
N GLN A 94 1.14 11.23 17.55
CA GLN A 94 1.70 9.96 17.14
C GLN A 94 1.81 9.92 15.62
N GLY A 95 2.97 9.52 15.09
CA GLY A 95 3.18 9.35 13.67
C GLY A 95 2.59 8.03 13.15
N TYR A 96 1.87 8.12 12.04
CA TYR A 96 1.30 7.00 11.29
C TYR A 96 1.68 7.09 9.83
N VAL A 97 1.51 5.98 9.13
CA VAL A 97 1.70 5.91 7.67
C VAL A 97 0.48 5.24 7.06
N LEU A 98 -0.14 5.93 6.11
CA LEU A 98 -1.16 5.33 5.25
C LEU A 98 -0.47 4.59 4.12
N LEU A 99 -0.64 3.29 4.02
CA LEU A 99 -0.01 2.42 3.02
C LEU A 99 -1.00 2.13 1.89
N LEU A 100 -0.58 2.30 0.64
CA LEU A 100 -1.34 1.94 -0.54
C LEU A 100 -0.74 0.66 -1.13
N GLY A 101 -1.56 -0.39 -1.20
CA GLY A 101 -1.11 -1.71 -1.60
C GLY A 101 -1.91 -2.33 -2.73
N TRP A 102 -1.27 -3.24 -3.43
CA TRP A 102 -1.86 -4.11 -4.42
C TRP A 102 -1.63 -5.57 -4.05
N SER A 103 -2.60 -6.40 -4.37
CA SER A 103 -2.53 -7.85 -4.23
C SER A 103 -3.36 -8.51 -5.32
N LYS A 104 -3.24 -9.82 -5.46
CA LYS A 104 -3.97 -10.61 -6.44
C LYS A 104 -4.43 -11.92 -5.82
N THR A 105 -5.69 -12.27 -6.05
CA THR A 105 -6.20 -13.62 -5.81
C THR A 105 -6.12 -14.45 -7.11
N ARG A 106 -6.65 -15.66 -7.09
CA ARG A 106 -6.76 -16.47 -8.30
C ARG A 106 -7.67 -15.82 -9.36
N ASN A 107 -8.73 -15.13 -8.92
CA ASN A 107 -9.83 -14.69 -9.78
C ASN A 107 -10.02 -13.16 -9.81
N THR A 108 -9.32 -12.41 -8.96
CA THR A 108 -9.53 -10.96 -8.80
C THR A 108 -8.21 -10.24 -8.53
N ASN A 109 -8.16 -8.96 -8.87
CA ASN A 109 -7.20 -8.01 -8.35
C ASN A 109 -7.73 -7.37 -7.07
N ARG A 110 -6.84 -6.93 -6.20
CA ARG A 110 -7.19 -6.17 -5.01
C ARG A 110 -6.29 -4.97 -4.84
N LYS A 111 -6.87 -3.86 -4.38
CA LYS A 111 -6.13 -2.72 -3.83
C LYS A 111 -6.59 -2.46 -2.41
N ALA A 112 -5.72 -1.88 -1.60
CA ALA A 112 -6.06 -1.53 -0.24
C ALA A 112 -5.32 -0.29 0.25
N VAL A 113 -5.97 0.36 1.21
CA VAL A 113 -5.36 1.37 2.07
C VAL A 113 -5.30 0.80 3.48
N TRP A 114 -4.13 0.90 4.15
CA TRP A 114 -3.90 0.43 5.50
C TRP A 114 -3.30 1.53 6.35
N VAL A 115 -3.79 1.69 7.58
CA VAL A 115 -3.14 2.56 8.58
C VAL A 115 -2.11 1.74 9.35
N ALA A 116 -0.85 2.14 9.25
CA ALA A 116 0.27 1.49 9.92
C ALA A 116 0.94 2.42 10.93
N CYS A 117 1.40 1.87 12.05
CA CYS A 117 2.29 2.53 12.99
C CYS A 117 3.59 1.72 13.11
N PHE A 118 4.73 2.39 12.94
CA PHE A 118 6.06 1.81 13.01
C PHE A 118 6.67 2.14 14.38
N HIS A 119 6.86 1.13 15.22
CA HIS A 119 7.33 1.28 16.59
C HIS A 119 8.86 1.22 16.71
N PRO A 120 9.47 1.91 17.70
CA PRO A 120 10.92 1.88 17.88
C PRO A 120 11.50 0.48 18.18
N ASP A 121 10.68 -0.45 18.68
CA ASP A 121 11.06 -1.84 18.96
C ASP A 121 11.15 -2.74 17.72
N GLY A 122 10.90 -2.17 16.53
CA GLY A 122 10.93 -2.91 15.27
C GLY A 122 9.59 -3.51 14.85
N THR A 123 8.53 -3.35 15.65
CA THR A 123 7.21 -3.86 15.31
C THR A 123 6.42 -2.89 14.44
N VAL A 124 5.47 -3.41 13.66
CA VAL A 124 4.51 -2.63 12.86
C VAL A 124 3.10 -3.09 13.21
N THR A 125 2.25 -2.15 13.58
CA THR A 125 0.84 -2.42 13.89
C THR A 125 -0.09 -1.83 12.86
N TYR A 126 -1.24 -2.49 12.61
CA TYR A 126 -2.21 -2.18 11.55
C TYR A 126 -3.65 -2.06 12.04
N ASN A 127 -3.86 -1.97 13.35
CA ASN A 127 -5.18 -1.98 13.98
C ASN A 127 -5.65 -0.59 14.42
N HIS A 128 -5.24 0.46 13.69
CA HIS A 128 -5.56 1.84 14.04
C HIS A 128 -6.77 2.33 13.21
N PRO A 129 -7.98 2.48 13.81
CA PRO A 129 -9.21 2.80 13.09
C PRO A 129 -9.31 4.29 12.77
N LEU A 130 -8.39 4.80 11.94
CA LEU A 130 -8.28 6.22 11.56
C LEU A 130 -8.86 6.51 10.17
N LEU A 131 -9.50 5.53 9.51
CA LEU A 131 -10.31 5.73 8.32
C LEU A 131 -11.78 5.85 8.73
N ARG A 132 -12.47 6.88 8.26
CA ARG A 132 -13.87 7.15 8.61
C ARG A 132 -14.78 7.15 7.39
N LYS A 133 -15.91 6.43 7.47
CA LYS A 133 -17.03 6.54 6.53
C LYS A 133 -18.30 6.78 7.34
N GLY A 134 -18.79 8.04 7.35
CA GLY A 134 -19.83 8.45 8.27
C GLY A 134 -19.39 8.28 9.73
N GLU A 135 -20.14 7.50 10.50
CA GLU A 135 -19.82 7.17 11.89
C GLU A 135 -18.91 5.94 12.03
N SER A 136 -18.80 5.15 10.99
CA SER A 136 -17.96 3.94 10.99
C SER A 136 -16.48 4.28 10.94
N ARG A 137 -15.67 3.50 11.66
CA ARG A 137 -14.22 3.60 11.69
C ARG A 137 -13.58 2.27 11.31
N SER A 138 -12.52 2.32 10.52
CA SER A 138 -11.75 1.14 10.15
C SER A 138 -10.25 1.44 10.11
N ALA A 139 -9.44 0.40 10.20
CA ALA A 139 -7.99 0.50 10.05
C ALA A 139 -7.53 0.24 8.61
N SER A 140 -8.45 -0.19 7.74
CA SER A 140 -8.17 -0.46 6.34
C SER A 140 -9.41 -0.29 5.48
N LEU A 141 -9.18 -0.03 4.19
CA LEU A 141 -10.18 -0.04 3.13
C LEU A 141 -9.65 -0.93 2.01
N THR A 142 -10.43 -1.92 1.58
CA THR A 142 -10.04 -2.87 0.55
C THR A 142 -11.01 -2.82 -0.61
N PHE A 143 -10.46 -2.85 -1.82
CA PHE A 143 -11.17 -2.88 -3.09
C PHE A 143 -10.83 -4.20 -3.78
N GLU A 144 -11.84 -4.89 -4.29
CA GLU A 144 -11.66 -6.13 -5.05
C GLU A 144 -12.41 -6.01 -6.37
N TYR A 145 -11.74 -6.38 -7.48
CA TYR A 145 -12.25 -6.14 -8.84
C TYR A 145 -11.72 -7.18 -9.84
N ALA A 146 -12.30 -7.19 -11.04
CA ALA A 146 -11.99 -8.16 -12.09
C ALA A 146 -10.51 -8.15 -12.48
N LEU A 147 -10.01 -9.30 -12.95
CA LEU A 147 -8.60 -9.46 -13.36
C LEU A 147 -8.21 -8.59 -14.56
N ASP A 148 -9.15 -8.36 -15.46
CA ASP A 148 -9.00 -7.56 -16.68
C ASP A 148 -9.37 -6.07 -16.50
N ALA A 149 -9.92 -5.71 -15.34
CA ALA A 149 -10.17 -4.31 -14.99
C ALA A 149 -8.91 -3.66 -14.40
N SER A 150 -8.84 -2.35 -14.53
CA SER A 150 -7.82 -1.50 -13.91
C SER A 150 -8.50 -0.47 -13.02
N MET A 151 -8.06 -0.33 -11.78
CA MET A 151 -8.56 0.62 -10.80
C MET A 151 -7.49 1.64 -10.44
N LEU A 152 -7.86 2.93 -10.42
CA LEU A 152 -7.04 3.97 -9.85
C LEU A 152 -7.08 3.88 -8.32
N LEU A 153 -5.93 3.98 -7.66
CA LEU A 153 -5.79 4.29 -6.23
C LEU A 153 -4.44 4.99 -6.07
N LYS A 154 -4.45 6.29 -5.81
CA LYS A 154 -3.23 7.11 -5.73
C LYS A 154 -3.38 8.31 -4.81
N GLN A 155 -2.26 8.80 -4.30
CA GLN A 155 -2.17 10.09 -3.64
C GLN A 155 -2.36 11.24 -4.63
N ASP A 156 -3.03 12.31 -4.22
CA ASP A 156 -3.04 13.57 -4.96
C ASP A 156 -1.68 14.32 -4.82
N LYS A 157 -1.51 15.38 -5.61
CA LYS A 157 -0.27 16.17 -5.61
C LYS A 157 0.03 16.85 -4.28
N ASN A 158 -0.97 17.09 -3.44
CA ASN A 158 -0.82 17.80 -2.17
C ASN A 158 -0.67 16.87 -0.98
N GLY A 159 -0.76 15.55 -1.16
CA GLY A 159 -0.63 14.56 -0.11
C GLY A 159 -1.77 14.51 0.91
N LYS A 160 -2.86 15.24 0.64
CA LYS A 160 -4.01 15.36 1.56
C LYS A 160 -5.23 14.57 1.11
N ARG A 161 -5.15 13.93 -0.06
CA ARG A 161 -6.22 13.10 -0.62
C ARG A 161 -5.65 11.83 -1.21
N ILE A 162 -6.36 10.74 -1.01
CA ILE A 162 -6.17 9.50 -1.76
C ILE A 162 -7.36 9.38 -2.68
N LEU A 163 -7.14 9.49 -3.98
CA LEU A 163 -8.17 9.38 -5.02
C LEU A 163 -8.27 7.93 -5.47
N PHE A 164 -9.48 7.45 -5.68
CA PHE A 164 -9.72 6.10 -6.19
C PHE A 164 -11.02 6.01 -6.97
N ASP A 165 -11.04 5.10 -7.94
CA ASP A 165 -12.24 4.82 -8.72
C ASP A 165 -13.29 4.15 -7.83
N HIS A 166 -14.54 4.55 -7.99
CA HIS A 166 -15.67 3.80 -7.46
C HIS A 166 -15.84 2.50 -8.24
N LEU A 167 -16.09 1.40 -7.55
CA LEU A 167 -16.25 0.09 -8.16
C LEU A 167 -17.70 -0.35 -8.13
N ALA A 168 -18.23 -0.73 -9.27
CA ALA A 168 -19.57 -1.30 -9.41
C ALA A 168 -19.54 -2.61 -10.21
N PRO A 169 -20.53 -3.50 -10.01
CA PRO A 169 -20.67 -4.68 -10.86
C PRO A 169 -21.10 -4.27 -12.26
N THR A 170 -20.64 -4.99 -13.29
CA THR A 170 -21.02 -4.77 -14.69
C THR A 170 -22.51 -4.97 -14.97
N ASP A 171 -23.19 -5.70 -14.09
CA ASP A 171 -24.64 -5.94 -14.11
C ASP A 171 -25.09 -6.12 -12.65
N PRO A 172 -26.23 -5.56 -12.20
CA PRO A 172 -26.71 -5.68 -10.82
C PRO A 172 -26.85 -7.11 -10.30
N LYS A 173 -27.10 -8.10 -11.19
CA LYS A 173 -27.16 -9.52 -10.81
C LYS A 173 -25.83 -10.07 -10.29
N TYR A 174 -24.72 -9.38 -10.53
CA TYR A 174 -23.38 -9.76 -10.07
C TYR A 174 -22.97 -9.07 -8.78
N GLU A 175 -23.91 -8.46 -8.06
CA GLU A 175 -23.60 -7.86 -6.76
C GLU A 175 -22.97 -8.89 -5.82
N GLY A 176 -21.81 -8.52 -5.23
CA GLY A 176 -20.99 -9.41 -4.36
C GLY A 176 -20.06 -10.38 -5.10
N TYR A 177 -20.11 -10.44 -6.44
CA TYR A 177 -19.21 -11.27 -7.25
C TYR A 177 -18.10 -10.41 -7.86
N PHE A 178 -17.05 -10.11 -7.08
CA PHE A 178 -16.00 -9.14 -7.41
C PHE A 178 -15.23 -9.42 -8.71
N MET A 179 -15.27 -10.64 -9.23
CA MET A 179 -14.72 -10.95 -10.55
C MET A 179 -15.42 -10.24 -11.72
N PHE A 180 -16.58 -9.60 -11.44
CA PHE A 180 -17.36 -8.81 -12.41
C PHE A 180 -17.41 -7.32 -12.03
N TYR A 181 -16.58 -6.86 -11.09
CA TYR A 181 -16.51 -5.45 -10.70
C TYR A 181 -15.44 -4.71 -11.48
N GLY A 182 -15.73 -3.47 -11.81
CA GLY A 182 -14.81 -2.52 -12.42
C GLY A 182 -15.17 -1.07 -12.08
N PRO A 183 -14.35 -0.10 -12.49
CA PRO A 183 -14.67 1.32 -12.36
C PRO A 183 -15.96 1.69 -13.10
N ASP A 184 -16.82 2.48 -12.48
CA ASP A 184 -18.07 2.99 -13.06
C ASP A 184 -17.97 4.45 -13.58
N ALA A 185 -16.75 4.95 -13.73
CA ALA A 185 -16.39 6.32 -14.12
C ALA A 185 -16.63 7.40 -13.05
N SER A 186 -17.11 7.05 -11.85
CA SER A 186 -17.10 7.97 -10.71
C SER A 186 -15.82 7.84 -9.89
N CYS A 187 -15.50 8.85 -9.09
CA CYS A 187 -14.28 8.91 -8.29
C CYS A 187 -14.62 9.27 -6.85
N ASP A 188 -14.04 8.51 -5.92
CA ASP A 188 -14.13 8.75 -4.49
C ASP A 188 -12.78 9.17 -3.92
N ALA A 189 -12.75 9.62 -2.66
CA ALA A 189 -11.51 9.91 -1.97
C ALA A 189 -11.52 9.58 -0.49
N LEU A 190 -10.33 9.34 0.04
CA LEU A 190 -10.03 9.59 1.45
C LEU A 190 -9.39 10.97 1.56
N VAL A 191 -9.93 11.82 2.42
CA VAL A 191 -9.45 13.20 2.66
C VAL A 191 -8.97 13.33 4.09
N LEU A 192 -7.74 13.81 4.27
CA LEU A 192 -7.18 14.05 5.61
C LEU A 192 -7.82 15.29 6.23
N LYS A 193 -8.63 15.09 7.28
CA LYS A 193 -9.30 16.13 8.05
C LYS A 193 -9.14 15.86 9.56
N LYS A 194 -8.71 16.86 10.32
CA LYS A 194 -8.56 16.75 11.79
C LYS A 194 -7.78 15.48 12.19
N GLU A 195 -6.66 15.21 11.49
CA GLU A 195 -5.75 14.10 11.74
C GLU A 195 -6.36 12.69 11.49
N GLU A 196 -7.52 12.58 10.82
CA GLU A 196 -8.16 11.33 10.42
C GLU A 196 -8.48 11.37 8.92
N TRP A 197 -8.60 10.19 8.27
CA TRP A 197 -8.91 10.06 6.85
C TRP A 197 -10.40 9.81 6.66
N TRP A 198 -11.08 10.76 6.03
CA TRP A 198 -12.53 10.73 5.79
C TRP A 198 -12.84 10.29 4.37
N TYR A 199 -13.70 9.27 4.26
CA TYR A 199 -14.23 8.83 2.97
C TYR A 199 -15.22 9.86 2.43
N GLU A 200 -15.02 10.30 1.20
CA GLU A 200 -15.90 11.19 0.44
C GLU A 200 -16.28 10.53 -0.88
N GLU A 201 -17.57 10.43 -1.13
CA GLU A 201 -18.12 9.84 -2.36
C GLU A 201 -18.34 10.90 -3.43
N ASN A 202 -18.29 10.47 -4.70
CA ASN A 202 -18.67 11.27 -5.87
C ASN A 202 -17.99 12.63 -5.93
N LEU A 203 -16.67 12.64 -5.92
CA LEU A 203 -15.94 13.88 -6.19
C LEU A 203 -16.24 14.34 -7.61
N THR A 204 -17.06 15.37 -7.74
CA THR A 204 -17.19 16.12 -8.99
C THR A 204 -15.89 16.89 -9.23
N ASN A 205 -15.25 16.65 -10.36
CA ASN A 205 -14.09 17.41 -10.86
C ASN A 205 -14.42 18.88 -11.10
#